data_0e44f554ccec7838602a41d0fa637443
#
_entry.id   0e44f554ccec7838602a41d0fa637443
#
_cell.length_a   1.000
_cell.length_b   1.000
_cell.length_c   1.000
_cell.angle_alpha   90.00
_cell.angle_beta   90.00
_cell.angle_gamma   90.00
#
_symmetry.space_group_name_H-M   'P 1'
#
loop_
_entity.id
_entity.type
_entity.pdbx_description
1 polymer ?
#
loop_
_entity_poly.entity_id
_entity_poly.type
_entity_poly.pdbx_seq_one_letter_code
_entity_poly.pdbx_strand_id
1 'polypeptide(L)'
;MIYIMSIVKYNCKNMTQANKYVSSIIQSLQEDVMIEDSAIKELILYHPTKQLNDIEWLKMKIRPPFNRLSLTYKKNGQEDDISWKLCVRNLYGKYSADEEHEKDIKRAFRFEIHKGTKSQFFIQNTKCCIGLCDECKISTRDITIDHYPTPYKKIFETFLRKNNITLPKVEVFLNDINEIIIKDKELAQKWLTTHDNQATYRLLCRSCNSRNGSYGC
;
A
#
# COMPACT_ATOMS: atom_id res chain seq x y z
N MET A 1 -17.82 18.44 -27.89
CA MET A 1 -17.41 17.93 -26.55
C MET A 1 -16.37 18.87 -25.98
N ILE A 2 -16.76 19.76 -25.07
CA ILE A 2 -15.86 20.74 -24.45
C ILE A 2 -14.98 19.93 -23.47
N TYR A 3 -13.68 19.79 -23.78
CA TYR A 3 -12.72 19.25 -22.84
C TYR A 3 -12.55 20.26 -21.69
N ILE A 4 -13.28 20.06 -20.59
CA ILE A 4 -13.03 20.78 -19.36
C ILE A 4 -11.71 20.23 -18.82
N MET A 5 -10.67 21.03 -18.94
CA MET A 5 -9.36 20.69 -18.41
C MET A 5 -9.46 20.72 -16.88
N SER A 6 -9.07 19.63 -16.19
CA SER A 6 -9.16 19.57 -14.74
C SER A 6 -8.34 20.66 -14.07
N ILE A 7 -8.85 21.21 -12.94
CA ILE A 7 -8.17 22.26 -12.16
C ILE A 7 -6.75 21.82 -11.80
N VAL A 8 -6.57 20.54 -11.44
CA VAL A 8 -5.25 19.96 -11.13
C VAL A 8 -4.34 19.97 -12.37
N LYS A 9 -4.86 19.59 -13.53
CA LYS A 9 -4.10 19.60 -14.80
C LYS A 9 -3.78 21.02 -15.28
N TYR A 10 -4.67 21.96 -15.02
CA TYR A 10 -4.46 23.37 -15.31
C TYR A 10 -3.30 23.96 -14.50
N ASN A 11 -3.24 23.64 -13.19
CA ASN A 11 -2.23 24.16 -12.28
C ASN A 11 -0.90 23.39 -12.31
N CYS A 12 -0.85 22.20 -12.89
CA CYS A 12 0.30 21.31 -12.80
C CYS A 12 0.71 20.75 -14.18
N LYS A 13 1.96 20.97 -14.57
CA LYS A 13 2.48 20.52 -15.88
C LYS A 13 2.75 19.01 -15.94
N ASN A 14 2.93 18.36 -14.79
CA ASN A 14 3.25 16.94 -14.71
C ASN A 14 2.74 16.31 -13.41
N MET A 15 2.74 14.98 -13.36
CA MET A 15 2.24 14.20 -12.24
C MET A 15 2.99 14.49 -10.92
N THR A 16 4.29 14.79 -10.97
CA THR A 16 5.07 15.13 -9.76
C THR A 16 4.60 16.43 -9.13
N GLN A 17 4.35 17.46 -9.95
CA GLN A 17 3.79 18.73 -9.48
C GLN A 17 2.36 18.54 -8.97
N ALA A 18 1.54 17.75 -9.68
CA ALA A 18 0.18 17.42 -9.24
C ALA A 18 0.17 16.71 -7.88
N ASN A 19 1.05 15.73 -7.68
CA ASN A 19 1.16 15.06 -6.37
C ASN A 19 1.55 16.03 -5.25
N LYS A 20 2.47 16.96 -5.50
CA LYS A 20 2.85 18.00 -4.51
C LYS A 20 1.68 18.95 -4.21
N TYR A 21 1.03 19.44 -5.25
CA TYR A 21 -0.11 20.34 -5.15
C TYR A 21 -1.27 19.71 -4.38
N VAL A 22 -1.72 18.52 -4.78
CA VAL A 22 -2.80 17.81 -4.10
C VAL A 22 -2.41 17.44 -2.66
N SER A 23 -1.16 17.00 -2.45
CA SER A 23 -0.67 16.69 -1.09
C SER A 23 -0.72 17.93 -0.17
N SER A 24 -0.39 19.12 -0.66
CA SER A 24 -0.48 20.34 0.15
C SER A 24 -1.91 20.69 0.54
N ILE A 25 -2.88 20.50 -0.37
CA ILE A 25 -4.31 20.69 -0.05
C ILE A 25 -4.74 19.64 0.99
N ILE A 26 -4.47 18.36 0.76
CA ILE A 26 -4.85 17.27 1.67
C ILE A 26 -4.28 17.49 3.09
N GLN A 27 -3.05 17.98 3.21
CA GLN A 27 -2.42 18.27 4.50
C GLN A 27 -3.06 19.45 5.25
N SER A 28 -3.72 20.36 4.54
CA SER A 28 -4.44 21.49 5.16
C SER A 28 -5.87 21.16 5.59
N LEU A 29 -6.40 19.99 5.17
CA LEU A 29 -7.76 19.58 5.49
C LEU A 29 -7.88 19.10 6.94
N GLN A 30 -8.98 19.45 7.59
CA GLN A 30 -9.30 19.03 8.95
C GLN A 30 -10.10 17.73 8.96
N GLU A 31 -9.94 16.95 10.02
CA GLU A 31 -10.71 15.73 10.25
C GLU A 31 -12.20 16.06 10.42
N ASP A 32 -13.05 15.20 9.85
CA ASP A 32 -14.53 15.28 9.88
C ASP A 32 -15.17 16.56 9.32
N VAL A 33 -14.39 17.45 8.72
CA VAL A 33 -14.91 18.64 8.04
C VAL A 33 -15.23 18.30 6.58
N MET A 34 -16.35 18.84 6.07
CA MET A 34 -16.73 18.70 4.65
C MET A 34 -15.68 19.34 3.75
N ILE A 35 -15.26 18.60 2.74
CA ILE A 35 -14.30 19.13 1.76
C ILE A 35 -15.05 19.86 0.67
N GLU A 36 -14.85 21.19 0.64
CA GLU A 36 -15.44 22.06 -0.38
C GLU A 36 -14.44 22.45 -1.48
N ASP A 37 -13.17 22.07 -1.32
CA ASP A 37 -12.13 22.35 -2.31
C ASP A 37 -12.47 21.77 -3.69
N SER A 38 -12.59 22.64 -4.69
CA SER A 38 -13.03 22.26 -6.03
C SER A 38 -12.01 21.38 -6.76
N ALA A 39 -10.71 21.55 -6.49
CA ALA A 39 -9.68 20.72 -7.11
C ALA A 39 -9.75 19.27 -6.59
N ILE A 40 -10.05 19.08 -5.31
CA ILE A 40 -10.23 17.74 -4.73
C ILE A 40 -11.54 17.10 -5.21
N LYS A 41 -12.65 17.84 -5.20
CA LYS A 41 -13.95 17.35 -5.70
C LYS A 41 -13.87 16.91 -7.17
N GLU A 42 -13.19 17.68 -7.98
CA GLU A 42 -13.00 17.32 -9.39
C GLU A 42 -12.02 16.13 -9.54
N LEU A 43 -10.92 16.15 -8.79
CA LEU A 43 -9.90 15.10 -8.87
C LEU A 43 -10.47 13.71 -8.59
N ILE A 44 -11.34 13.56 -7.60
CA ILE A 44 -11.89 12.25 -7.23
C ILE A 44 -12.71 11.61 -8.36
N LEU A 45 -13.27 12.40 -9.28
CA LEU A 45 -14.00 11.90 -10.46
C LEU A 45 -13.08 11.10 -11.42
N TYR A 46 -11.78 11.29 -11.31
CA TYR A 46 -10.78 10.51 -12.04
C TYR A 46 -10.37 9.21 -11.32
N HIS A 47 -11.13 8.78 -10.29
CA HIS A 47 -10.84 7.48 -9.69
C HIS A 47 -11.12 6.36 -10.70
N PRO A 48 -10.15 5.46 -10.97
CA PRO A 48 -10.26 4.55 -12.13
C PRO A 48 -11.32 3.45 -11.98
N THR A 49 -11.72 3.12 -10.75
CA THR A 49 -12.63 1.99 -10.48
C THR A 49 -13.89 2.37 -9.70
N LYS A 50 -13.95 3.59 -9.13
CA LYS A 50 -15.10 4.06 -8.35
C LYS A 50 -15.84 5.15 -9.10
N GLN A 51 -17.16 5.02 -9.17
CA GLN A 51 -18.02 6.08 -9.70
C GLN A 51 -18.38 7.03 -8.58
N LEU A 52 -17.70 8.17 -8.54
CA LEU A 52 -17.78 9.16 -7.47
C LEU A 52 -18.65 10.38 -7.82
N ASN A 53 -19.55 10.24 -8.79
CA ASN A 53 -20.62 11.18 -9.02
C ASN A 53 -21.66 11.03 -7.90
N ASP A 54 -22.32 12.12 -7.53
CA ASP A 54 -23.45 12.15 -6.57
C ASP A 54 -23.11 11.56 -5.19
N ILE A 55 -21.92 11.87 -4.69
CA ILE A 55 -21.55 11.52 -3.31
C ILE A 55 -22.29 12.43 -2.31
N GLU A 56 -22.73 11.84 -1.19
CA GLU A 56 -23.43 12.57 -0.12
C GLU A 56 -22.48 13.55 0.59
N TRP A 57 -21.24 13.10 0.81
CA TRP A 57 -20.19 13.92 1.39
C TRP A 57 -18.79 13.38 1.10
N LEU A 58 -17.80 14.26 1.23
CA LEU A 58 -16.38 13.99 1.14
C LEU A 58 -15.67 14.61 2.34
N LYS A 59 -14.89 13.82 3.08
CA LYS A 59 -14.21 14.26 4.32
C LYS A 59 -12.86 13.57 4.48
N MET A 60 -12.03 14.14 5.36
CA MET A 60 -10.90 13.42 5.92
C MET A 60 -11.35 12.68 7.18
N LYS A 61 -11.09 11.37 7.27
CA LYS A 61 -11.42 10.54 8.45
C LYS A 61 -10.24 9.67 8.87
N ILE A 62 -10.11 9.46 10.18
CA ILE A 62 -9.20 8.46 10.73
C ILE A 62 -9.83 7.09 10.55
N ARG A 63 -9.11 6.19 9.88
CA ARG A 63 -9.60 4.84 9.57
C ARG A 63 -8.75 3.75 10.24
N PRO A 64 -9.39 2.77 10.91
CA PRO A 64 -8.72 1.58 11.38
C PRO A 64 -8.22 0.73 10.18
N PRO A 65 -7.27 -0.18 10.37
CA PRO A 65 -6.61 -0.49 11.64
C PRO A 65 -5.42 0.42 11.97
N PHE A 66 -4.98 1.26 11.03
CA PHE A 66 -3.73 2.02 11.15
C PHE A 66 -3.91 3.42 11.74
N ASN A 67 -5.14 3.81 12.08
CA ASN A 67 -5.49 5.15 12.56
C ASN A 67 -4.88 6.26 11.68
N ARG A 68 -4.94 6.08 10.37
CA ARG A 68 -4.45 7.05 9.40
C ARG A 68 -5.59 7.92 8.91
N LEU A 69 -5.28 9.20 8.76
CA LEU A 69 -6.17 10.14 8.12
C LEU A 69 -6.27 9.80 6.63
N SER A 70 -7.45 9.46 6.15
CA SER A 70 -7.74 9.12 4.75
C SER A 70 -8.87 9.97 4.18
N LEU A 71 -8.80 10.20 2.87
CA LEU A 71 -9.88 10.82 2.13
C LEU A 71 -11.01 9.80 2.00
N THR A 72 -12.17 10.11 2.60
CA THR A 72 -13.33 9.22 2.72
C THR A 72 -14.56 9.89 2.11
N TYR A 73 -15.37 9.12 1.43
CA TYR A 73 -16.65 9.57 0.89
C TYR A 73 -17.80 8.72 1.42
N LYS A 74 -19.02 9.27 1.34
CA LYS A 74 -20.25 8.51 1.55
C LYS A 74 -21.10 8.59 0.30
N LYS A 75 -21.62 7.43 -0.12
CA LYS A 75 -22.55 7.27 -1.23
C LYS A 75 -23.53 6.14 -0.93
N ASN A 76 -24.83 6.38 -1.13
CA ASN A 76 -25.88 5.40 -0.86
C ASN A 76 -25.83 4.82 0.57
N GLY A 77 -25.52 5.69 1.56
CA GLY A 77 -25.41 5.30 2.96
C GLY A 77 -24.10 4.56 3.33
N GLN A 78 -23.26 4.18 2.38
CA GLN A 78 -22.00 3.48 2.61
C GLN A 78 -20.81 4.42 2.56
N GLU A 79 -19.84 4.20 3.48
CA GLU A 79 -18.59 4.93 3.52
C GLU A 79 -17.44 4.08 2.99
N ASP A 80 -16.59 4.72 2.18
CA ASP A 80 -15.38 4.07 1.65
C ASP A 80 -14.26 5.08 1.42
N ASP A 81 -13.01 4.60 1.32
CA ASP A 81 -11.83 5.43 1.15
C ASP A 81 -11.51 5.71 -0.32
N ILE A 82 -10.89 6.86 -0.56
CA ILE A 82 -10.42 7.24 -1.90
C ILE A 82 -8.89 7.40 -1.88
N SER A 83 -8.21 6.70 -2.77
CA SER A 83 -6.82 6.99 -3.06
C SER A 83 -6.69 8.14 -4.04
N TRP A 84 -6.50 9.36 -3.53
CA TRP A 84 -6.26 10.53 -4.38
C TRP A 84 -5.04 10.36 -5.31
N LYS A 85 -4.04 9.57 -4.89
CA LYS A 85 -2.87 9.24 -5.74
C LYS A 85 -3.24 8.41 -6.96
N LEU A 86 -4.22 7.50 -6.84
CA LEU A 86 -4.77 6.78 -7.99
C LEU A 86 -5.51 7.73 -8.94
N CYS A 87 -6.27 8.68 -8.38
CA CYS A 87 -6.93 9.70 -9.18
C CYS A 87 -5.92 10.55 -9.98
N VAL A 88 -4.83 11.00 -9.35
CA VAL A 88 -3.75 11.72 -10.05
C VAL A 88 -3.12 10.85 -11.12
N ARG A 89 -2.80 9.58 -10.84
CA ARG A 89 -2.22 8.67 -11.83
C ARG A 89 -3.13 8.49 -13.05
N ASN A 90 -4.43 8.29 -12.83
CA ASN A 90 -5.40 8.14 -13.91
C ASN A 90 -5.57 9.45 -14.71
N LEU A 91 -5.64 10.59 -14.03
CA LEU A 91 -5.71 11.91 -14.66
C LEU A 91 -4.55 12.17 -15.65
N TYR A 92 -3.35 11.66 -15.33
CA TYR A 92 -2.16 11.79 -16.20
C TYR A 92 -1.92 10.57 -17.12
N GLY A 93 -2.89 9.66 -17.24
CA GLY A 93 -2.77 8.48 -18.09
C GLY A 93 -1.68 7.50 -17.66
N LYS A 94 -1.34 7.48 -16.37
CA LYS A 94 -0.32 6.59 -15.77
C LYS A 94 -0.93 5.47 -14.93
N TYR A 95 -2.25 5.33 -14.96
CA TYR A 95 -2.93 4.20 -14.32
C TYR A 95 -2.96 3.01 -15.28
N SER A 96 -2.64 1.84 -14.75
CA SER A 96 -2.84 0.55 -15.40
C SER A 96 -3.51 -0.40 -14.42
N ALA A 97 -4.64 -0.98 -14.81
CA ALA A 97 -5.37 -1.95 -14.00
C ALA A 97 -4.53 -3.19 -13.74
N ASP A 98 -3.78 -3.65 -14.74
CA ASP A 98 -2.91 -4.82 -14.63
C ASP A 98 -1.77 -4.58 -13.65
N GLU A 99 -1.13 -3.40 -13.70
CA GLU A 99 -0.09 -3.04 -12.72
C GLU A 99 -0.63 -2.95 -11.29
N GLU A 100 -1.84 -2.41 -11.09
CA GLU A 100 -2.45 -2.36 -9.75
C GLU A 100 -2.82 -3.76 -9.28
N HIS A 101 -3.37 -4.60 -10.14
CA HIS A 101 -3.64 -5.99 -9.82
C HIS A 101 -2.36 -6.75 -9.44
N GLU A 102 -1.27 -6.59 -10.18
CA GLU A 102 0.02 -7.18 -9.79
C GLU A 102 0.54 -6.66 -8.44
N LYS A 103 0.33 -5.38 -8.12
CA LYS A 103 0.69 -4.84 -6.80
C LYS A 103 -0.13 -5.47 -5.69
N ASP A 104 -1.43 -5.67 -5.93
CA ASP A 104 -2.31 -6.30 -4.97
C ASP A 104 -1.94 -7.77 -4.74
N ILE A 105 -1.61 -8.50 -5.80
CA ILE A 105 -1.08 -9.86 -5.67
C ILE A 105 0.22 -9.87 -4.84
N LYS A 106 1.20 -9.01 -5.16
CA LYS A 106 2.45 -8.90 -4.39
C LYS A 106 2.20 -8.54 -2.92
N ARG A 107 1.16 -7.72 -2.66
CA ARG A 107 0.74 -7.39 -1.29
C ARG A 107 0.14 -8.60 -0.58
N ALA A 108 -0.72 -9.38 -1.26
CA ALA A 108 -1.29 -10.61 -0.72
C ALA A 108 -0.20 -11.62 -0.33
N PHE A 109 0.79 -11.86 -1.19
CA PHE A 109 1.93 -12.72 -0.87
C PHE A 109 2.74 -12.23 0.34
N ARG A 110 2.91 -10.91 0.49
CA ARG A 110 3.56 -10.35 1.69
C ARG A 110 2.71 -10.50 2.95
N PHE A 111 1.41 -10.38 2.83
CA PHE A 111 0.50 -10.56 3.95
C PHE A 111 0.56 -11.99 4.49
N GLU A 112 0.61 -13.00 3.62
CA GLU A 112 0.69 -14.41 4.05
C GLU A 112 1.91 -14.69 4.94
N ILE A 113 3.07 -14.11 4.66
CA ILE A 113 4.27 -14.35 5.46
C ILE A 113 4.22 -13.72 6.86
N HIS A 114 3.31 -12.78 7.12
CA HIS A 114 3.08 -12.27 8.47
C HIS A 114 2.39 -13.28 9.39
N LYS A 115 1.81 -14.34 8.85
CA LYS A 115 1.22 -15.44 9.63
C LYS A 115 2.28 -16.47 10.10
N GLY A 116 3.48 -16.41 9.54
CA GLY A 116 4.54 -17.38 9.78
C GLY A 116 5.68 -16.87 10.68
N THR A 117 6.87 -17.38 10.40
CA THR A 117 8.09 -17.16 11.21
C THR A 117 8.51 -15.69 11.32
N LYS A 118 8.15 -14.85 10.36
CA LYS A 118 8.47 -13.42 10.38
C LYS A 118 7.92 -12.69 11.60
N SER A 119 6.65 -12.91 11.93
CA SER A 119 6.01 -12.29 13.10
C SER A 119 6.56 -12.86 14.39
N GLN A 120 6.80 -14.17 14.43
CA GLN A 120 7.43 -14.82 15.60
C GLN A 120 8.83 -14.27 15.84
N PHE A 121 9.64 -14.12 14.81
CA PHE A 121 10.97 -13.52 14.90
C PHE A 121 10.91 -12.10 15.50
N PHE A 122 9.97 -11.27 15.06
CA PHE A 122 9.80 -9.91 15.60
C PHE A 122 9.47 -9.93 17.09
N ILE A 123 8.47 -10.73 17.48
CA ILE A 123 8.03 -10.84 18.89
C ILE A 123 9.17 -11.33 19.78
N GLN A 124 9.95 -12.31 19.34
CA GLN A 124 11.06 -12.89 20.12
C GLN A 124 12.26 -11.95 20.28
N ASN A 125 12.51 -11.07 19.29
CA ASN A 125 13.70 -10.23 19.22
C ASN A 125 13.43 -8.76 19.57
N THR A 126 12.19 -8.41 19.96
CA THR A 126 11.84 -7.07 20.41
C THR A 126 11.14 -7.12 21.76
N LYS A 127 11.35 -6.09 22.58
CA LYS A 127 10.60 -5.90 23.83
C LYS A 127 9.81 -4.60 23.74
N CYS A 128 8.49 -4.69 23.88
CA CYS A 128 7.60 -3.54 23.70
C CYS A 128 7.89 -2.76 22.39
N CYS A 129 8.10 -3.50 21.30
CA CYS A 129 8.48 -2.99 19.99
C CYS A 129 9.84 -2.26 19.93
N ILE A 130 10.67 -2.38 20.97
CA ILE A 130 12.06 -1.89 20.94
C ILE A 130 12.96 -3.06 20.58
N GLY A 131 13.77 -2.90 19.53
CA GLY A 131 14.74 -3.88 19.07
C GLY A 131 16.13 -3.28 18.90
N LEU A 132 17.15 -4.13 18.99
CA LEU A 132 18.53 -3.76 18.70
C LEU A 132 18.77 -3.90 17.20
N CYS A 133 19.25 -2.82 16.56
CA CYS A 133 19.65 -2.89 15.17
C CYS A 133 20.89 -3.75 14.97
N ASP A 134 20.82 -4.77 14.12
CA ASP A 134 21.94 -5.70 13.88
C ASP A 134 23.15 -5.04 13.22
N GLU A 135 22.95 -3.91 12.55
CA GLU A 135 24.02 -3.18 11.87
C GLU A 135 24.64 -2.10 12.76
N CYS A 136 23.89 -1.10 13.19
CA CYS A 136 24.45 0.01 13.98
C CYS A 136 24.46 -0.23 15.49
N LYS A 137 23.88 -1.34 15.97
CA LYS A 137 23.80 -1.72 17.38
C LYS A 137 23.09 -0.70 18.28
N ILE A 138 22.18 0.09 17.72
CA ILE A 138 21.36 1.05 18.46
C ILE A 138 19.98 0.43 18.73
N SER A 139 19.53 0.50 19.98
CA SER A 139 18.16 0.11 20.36
C SER A 139 17.18 1.22 19.97
N THR A 140 16.10 0.86 19.27
CA THR A 140 15.10 1.83 18.80
C THR A 140 13.71 1.19 18.67
N ARG A 141 12.68 2.02 18.74
CA ARG A 141 11.30 1.63 18.36
C ARG A 141 11.08 1.61 16.86
N ASP A 142 11.91 2.33 16.10
CA ASP A 142 11.84 2.40 14.65
C ASP A 142 12.64 1.24 14.01
N ILE A 143 12.29 0.01 14.44
CA ILE A 143 12.93 -1.22 14.00
C ILE A 143 12.08 -1.93 12.97
N THR A 144 12.72 -2.51 11.97
CA THR A 144 12.10 -3.28 10.89
C THR A 144 12.76 -4.63 10.74
N ILE A 145 12.00 -5.62 10.23
CA ILE A 145 12.56 -6.92 9.87
C ILE A 145 13.07 -6.83 8.43
N ASP A 146 14.31 -7.19 8.24
CA ASP A 146 14.94 -7.35 6.93
C ASP A 146 15.25 -8.84 6.66
N HIS A 147 15.12 -9.25 5.39
CA HIS A 147 15.48 -10.59 4.94
C HIS A 147 16.98 -10.63 4.63
N TYR A 148 17.71 -11.50 5.32
CA TYR A 148 19.15 -11.60 5.18
C TYR A 148 19.64 -13.05 5.37
N PRO A 149 20.60 -13.58 4.61
CA PRO A 149 21.30 -12.88 3.51
C PRO A 149 20.51 -12.85 2.19
N THR A 150 19.42 -13.61 2.08
CA THR A 150 18.63 -13.71 0.85
C THR A 150 17.47 -12.71 0.89
N PRO A 151 17.46 -11.67 0.02
CA PRO A 151 16.37 -10.71 -0.01
C PRO A 151 15.01 -11.35 -0.33
N TYR A 152 13.93 -10.83 0.26
CA TYR A 152 12.55 -11.24 -0.02
C TYR A 152 12.26 -11.39 -1.51
N LYS A 153 12.66 -10.42 -2.31
CA LYS A 153 12.46 -10.41 -3.76
C LYS A 153 13.00 -11.68 -4.43
N LYS A 154 14.21 -12.11 -4.05
CA LYS A 154 14.84 -13.32 -4.62
C LYS A 154 14.11 -14.59 -4.22
N ILE A 155 13.64 -14.69 -2.97
CA ILE A 155 12.82 -15.82 -2.50
C ILE A 155 11.53 -15.89 -3.32
N PHE A 156 10.85 -14.75 -3.45
CA PHE A 156 9.59 -14.61 -4.16
C PHE A 156 9.71 -14.95 -5.65
N GLU A 157 10.65 -14.35 -6.35
CA GLU A 157 10.89 -14.64 -7.78
C GLU A 157 11.26 -16.11 -8.02
N THR A 158 12.04 -16.71 -7.12
CA THR A 158 12.40 -18.13 -7.19
C THR A 158 11.18 -19.02 -6.99
N PHE A 159 10.30 -18.67 -6.05
CA PHE A 159 9.04 -19.37 -5.82
C PHE A 159 8.13 -19.33 -7.05
N LEU A 160 7.92 -18.15 -7.63
CA LEU A 160 7.09 -18.00 -8.83
C LEU A 160 7.62 -18.85 -9.98
N ARG A 161 8.91 -18.76 -10.26
CA ARG A 161 9.56 -19.52 -11.33
C ARG A 161 9.46 -21.03 -11.11
N LYS A 162 9.78 -21.54 -9.91
CA LYS A 162 9.75 -22.98 -9.61
C LYS A 162 8.35 -23.59 -9.70
N ASN A 163 7.32 -22.77 -9.50
CA ASN A 163 5.94 -23.23 -9.54
C ASN A 163 5.20 -22.81 -10.82
N ASN A 164 5.91 -22.25 -11.81
CA ASN A 164 5.33 -21.76 -13.07
C ASN A 164 4.16 -20.77 -12.86
N ILE A 165 4.26 -19.93 -11.83
CA ILE A 165 3.20 -18.96 -11.48
C ILE A 165 3.41 -17.68 -12.27
N THR A 166 2.37 -17.27 -13.00
CA THR A 166 2.29 -15.98 -13.68
C THR A 166 1.42 -15.05 -12.83
N LEU A 167 1.98 -13.94 -12.33
CA LEU A 167 1.29 -13.05 -11.38
C LEU A 167 -0.12 -12.62 -11.82
N PRO A 168 -0.37 -12.16 -13.07
CA PRO A 168 -1.70 -11.74 -13.48
C PRO A 168 -2.79 -12.83 -13.39
N LYS A 169 -2.40 -14.11 -13.26
CA LYS A 169 -3.32 -15.23 -13.12
C LYS A 169 -3.65 -15.59 -11.67
N VAL A 170 -2.98 -14.98 -10.71
CA VAL A 170 -3.25 -15.23 -9.29
C VAL A 170 -4.47 -14.42 -8.86
N GLU A 171 -5.51 -15.12 -8.41
CA GLU A 171 -6.70 -14.47 -7.88
C GLU A 171 -6.49 -14.02 -6.43
N VAL A 172 -6.88 -12.79 -6.15
CA VAL A 172 -6.85 -12.20 -4.81
C VAL A 172 -8.21 -11.59 -4.47
N PHE A 173 -8.53 -11.49 -3.20
CA PHE A 173 -9.76 -10.83 -2.72
C PHE A 173 -9.52 -10.11 -1.39
N LEU A 174 -10.42 -9.19 -1.05
CA LEU A 174 -10.45 -8.54 0.26
C LEU A 174 -11.16 -9.45 1.25
N ASN A 175 -10.53 -9.68 2.40
CA ASN A 175 -11.17 -10.36 3.52
C ASN A 175 -11.99 -9.39 4.40
N ASP A 176 -12.65 -9.89 5.43
CA ASP A 176 -13.53 -9.12 6.32
C ASP A 176 -12.81 -8.00 7.10
N ILE A 177 -11.49 -8.04 7.18
CA ILE A 177 -10.66 -7.00 7.81
C ILE A 177 -9.94 -6.10 6.78
N ASN A 178 -10.43 -6.09 5.53
CA ASN A 178 -9.89 -5.29 4.42
C ASN A 178 -8.43 -5.60 4.05
N GLU A 179 -7.96 -6.84 4.29
CA GLU A 179 -6.66 -7.29 3.81
C GLU A 179 -6.81 -8.03 2.49
N ILE A 180 -5.90 -7.76 1.55
CA ILE A 180 -5.83 -8.49 0.28
C ILE A 180 -5.14 -9.83 0.54
N ILE A 181 -5.84 -10.91 0.26
CA ILE A 181 -5.35 -12.28 0.47
C ILE A 181 -5.44 -13.09 -0.82
N ILE A 182 -4.61 -14.13 -0.91
CA ILE A 182 -4.62 -15.09 -2.03
C ILE A 182 -5.85 -15.97 -1.89
N LYS A 183 -6.64 -16.09 -2.96
CA LYS A 183 -7.86 -16.90 -2.98
C LYS A 183 -7.58 -18.40 -2.91
N ASP A 184 -6.56 -18.85 -3.63
CA ASP A 184 -6.07 -20.24 -3.59
C ASP A 184 -5.31 -20.51 -2.29
N LYS A 185 -5.95 -21.23 -1.37
CA LYS A 185 -5.39 -21.55 -0.05
C LYS A 185 -4.19 -22.49 -0.13
N GLU A 186 -4.16 -23.37 -1.11
CA GLU A 186 -3.03 -24.29 -1.31
C GLU A 186 -1.80 -23.53 -1.78
N LEU A 187 -1.98 -22.60 -2.73
CA LEU A 187 -0.93 -21.69 -3.17
C LEU A 187 -0.41 -20.82 -2.01
N ALA A 188 -1.30 -20.26 -1.21
CA ALA A 188 -0.94 -19.45 -0.05
C ALA A 188 -0.12 -20.25 0.96
N GLN A 189 -0.55 -21.48 1.29
CA GLN A 189 0.15 -22.36 2.22
C GLN A 189 1.51 -22.81 1.66
N LYS A 190 1.58 -23.16 0.38
CA LYS A 190 2.81 -23.52 -0.30
C LYS A 190 3.82 -22.38 -0.32
N TRP A 191 3.34 -21.16 -0.53
CA TRP A 191 4.17 -19.97 -0.43
C TRP A 191 4.72 -19.78 0.98
N LEU A 192 3.85 -19.80 1.99
CA LEU A 192 4.24 -19.63 3.40
C LEU A 192 5.32 -20.65 3.78
N THR A 193 5.09 -21.93 3.51
CA THR A 193 6.04 -23.02 3.80
C THR A 193 7.37 -22.82 3.07
N THR A 194 7.33 -22.45 1.78
CA THR A 194 8.56 -22.22 1.00
C THR A 194 9.34 -21.03 1.54
N HIS A 195 8.62 -19.94 1.88
CA HIS A 195 9.23 -18.74 2.43
C HIS A 195 9.87 -19.03 3.80
N ASP A 196 9.16 -19.66 4.71
CA ASP A 196 9.64 -19.96 6.07
C ASP A 196 10.85 -20.89 6.08
N ASN A 197 10.94 -21.81 5.11
CA ASN A 197 12.10 -22.68 4.95
C ASN A 197 13.35 -21.97 4.37
N GLN A 198 13.19 -20.82 3.72
CA GLN A 198 14.29 -20.10 3.05
C GLN A 198 14.62 -18.76 3.67
N ALA A 199 13.67 -18.18 4.40
CA ALA A 199 13.82 -16.86 4.98
C ALA A 199 14.62 -16.94 6.28
N THR A 200 15.62 -16.10 6.37
CA THR A 200 16.27 -15.72 7.62
C THR A 200 16.14 -14.22 7.79
N TYR A 201 16.19 -13.75 9.03
CA TYR A 201 15.86 -12.38 9.36
C TYR A 201 16.93 -11.71 10.20
N ARG A 202 16.99 -10.40 10.09
CA ARG A 202 17.72 -9.51 11.00
C ARG A 202 16.85 -8.30 11.34
N LEU A 203 17.16 -7.63 12.42
CA LEU A 203 16.53 -6.38 12.79
C LEU A 203 17.36 -5.20 12.30
N LEU A 204 16.75 -4.26 11.59
CA LEU A 204 17.40 -3.02 11.17
C LEU A 204 16.58 -1.82 11.63
N CYS A 205 17.25 -0.77 12.11
CA CYS A 205 16.60 0.52 12.25
C CYS A 205 16.30 1.09 10.85
N ARG A 206 15.34 1.99 10.76
CA ARG A 206 14.90 2.58 9.49
C ARG A 206 16.04 3.17 8.69
N SER A 207 16.98 3.82 9.36
CA SER A 207 18.16 4.45 8.75
C SER A 207 19.08 3.42 8.07
N CYS A 208 19.41 2.31 8.77
CA CYS A 208 20.23 1.24 8.23
C CYS A 208 19.49 0.51 7.10
N ASN A 209 18.20 0.22 7.29
CA ASN A 209 17.39 -0.41 6.25
C ASN A 209 17.32 0.44 4.96
N SER A 210 17.21 1.77 5.09
CA SER A 210 17.21 2.68 3.94
C SER A 210 18.57 2.76 3.24
N ARG A 211 19.69 2.70 3.99
CA ARG A 211 21.06 2.71 3.41
C ARG A 211 21.38 1.44 2.64
N ASN A 212 20.93 0.30 3.13
CA ASN A 212 21.12 -0.98 2.45
C ASN A 212 20.33 -1.11 1.17
N GLY A 213 19.64 -0.04 0.79
CA GLY A 213 18.63 -0.02 -0.24
C GLY A 213 17.49 -0.93 0.18
N SER A 214 16.27 -0.44 0.22
CA SER A 214 15.13 -1.34 0.32
C SER A 214 15.18 -2.26 -0.91
N TYR A 215 15.88 -3.37 -0.77
CA TYR A 215 15.88 -4.42 -1.77
C TYR A 215 14.45 -4.93 -1.86
N GLY A 216 13.61 -4.13 -2.55
CA GLY A 216 12.28 -4.49 -2.96
C GLY A 216 11.33 -4.91 -1.84
N CYS A 217 11.01 -3.96 -0.95
CA CYS A 217 9.69 -3.99 -0.32
C CYS A 217 8.61 -3.59 -1.29
#